data_afd272a8bae96a42688aa18a1905e50d
#
_entry.id   afd272a8bae96a42688aa18a1905e50d
#
_cell.length_a   1.000
_cell.length_b   1.000
_cell.length_c   1.000
_cell.angle_alpha   90.00
_cell.angle_beta   90.00
_cell.angle_gamma   90.00
#
_symmetry.space_group_name_H-M   'P 1'
#
loop_
_entity.id
_entity.type
_entity.pdbx_description
1 polymer ?
#
loop_
_entity_poly.entity_id
_entity_poly.type
_entity_poly.pdbx_seq_one_letter_code
_entity_poly.pdbx_strand_id
1 'polypeptide(L)'
;HFTYVENAEALVEQHHLALSNCLAQSRLLAFGNEALDSAELKNLPIYKQYEGNQPSSTLLLKELNPYSLGMLIALYEHKVFVQSVIWNINPFDQWGVEKGKQIA
;
A
#
# COMPACT_ATOMS: atom_id res chain seq x y z
N HIS A 1 15.74 -19.92 14.42
CA HIS A 1 15.86 -21.08 13.50
C HIS A 1 15.05 -20.75 12.27
N PHE A 2 15.73 -20.20 11.26
CA PHE A 2 15.10 -20.08 9.94
C PHE A 2 15.14 -21.46 9.32
N THR A 3 13.98 -22.03 9.10
CA THR A 3 13.82 -23.24 8.29
C THR A 3 14.39 -22.96 6.91
N TYR A 4 15.34 -23.77 6.49
CA TYR A 4 15.89 -23.77 5.14
C TYR A 4 14.74 -23.89 4.16
N VAL A 5 14.55 -22.89 3.30
CA VAL A 5 13.47 -22.89 2.33
C VAL A 5 13.96 -23.63 1.10
N GLU A 6 13.42 -24.81 0.85
CA GLU A 6 13.77 -25.67 -0.29
C GLU A 6 13.51 -25.05 -1.68
N ASN A 7 12.88 -23.84 -1.74
CA ASN A 7 12.53 -23.17 -3.00
C ASN A 7 12.98 -21.70 -3.02
N ALA A 8 14.28 -21.44 -2.91
CA ALA A 8 14.82 -20.09 -2.98
C ALA A 8 14.45 -19.38 -4.30
N GLU A 9 14.39 -20.10 -5.43
CA GLU A 9 14.00 -19.55 -6.73
C GLU A 9 12.54 -19.07 -6.73
N ALA A 10 11.62 -19.86 -6.20
CA ALA A 10 10.20 -19.47 -6.09
C ALA A 10 10.00 -18.23 -5.22
N LEU A 11 10.79 -18.06 -4.16
CA LEU A 11 10.74 -16.86 -3.31
C LEU A 11 11.26 -15.63 -4.04
N VAL A 12 12.32 -15.77 -4.85
CA VAL A 12 12.84 -14.67 -5.67
C VAL A 12 11.82 -14.26 -6.72
N GLU A 13 11.18 -15.22 -7.38
CA GLU A 13 10.11 -14.95 -8.36
C GLU A 13 8.92 -14.24 -7.72
N GLN A 14 8.45 -14.71 -6.57
CA GLN A 14 7.39 -14.05 -5.81
C GLN A 14 7.77 -12.63 -5.40
N HIS A 15 9.02 -12.41 -5.00
CA HIS A 15 9.51 -11.08 -4.66
C HIS A 15 9.52 -10.15 -5.86
N HIS A 16 10.01 -10.60 -7.02
CA HIS A 16 9.97 -9.82 -8.26
C HIS A 16 8.54 -9.51 -8.69
N LEU A 17 7.62 -10.46 -8.57
CA LEU A 17 6.20 -10.25 -8.86
C LEU A 17 5.59 -9.20 -7.93
N ALA A 18 5.88 -9.25 -6.63
CA ALA A 18 5.41 -8.27 -5.67
C ALA A 18 5.92 -6.85 -5.96
N LEU A 19 7.22 -6.73 -6.31
CA LEU A 19 7.81 -5.44 -6.73
C LEU A 19 7.16 -4.91 -8.01
N SER A 20 6.99 -5.76 -9.00
CA SER A 20 6.35 -5.39 -10.27
C SER A 20 4.92 -4.89 -10.05
N ASN A 21 4.14 -5.58 -9.21
CA ASN A 21 2.80 -5.15 -8.84
C ASN A 21 2.80 -3.79 -8.10
N CYS A 22 3.73 -3.59 -7.17
CA CYS A 22 3.87 -2.32 -6.45
C CYS A 22 4.13 -1.15 -7.42
N LEU A 23 5.05 -1.33 -8.36
CA LEU A 23 5.39 -0.31 -9.36
C LEU A 23 4.24 -0.09 -10.36
N ALA A 24 3.55 -1.15 -10.76
CA ALA A 24 2.38 -1.08 -11.65
C ALA A 24 1.25 -0.27 -11.00
N GLN A 25 0.96 -0.47 -9.71
CA GLN A 25 -0.03 0.32 -8.97
C GLN A 25 0.36 1.80 -8.90
N SER A 26 1.63 2.10 -8.61
CA SER A 26 2.12 3.49 -8.59
C SER A 26 2.00 4.15 -9.97
N ARG A 27 2.29 3.41 -11.04
CA ARG A 27 2.13 3.87 -12.41
C ARG A 27 0.67 4.14 -12.78
N LEU A 28 -0.24 3.24 -12.39
CA LEU A 28 -1.67 3.40 -12.63
C LEU A 28 -2.24 4.62 -11.89
N LEU A 29 -1.81 4.85 -10.64
CA LEU A 29 -2.20 6.05 -9.89
C LEU A 29 -1.70 7.33 -10.57
N ALA A 30 -0.48 7.34 -11.09
CA ALA A 30 0.11 8.51 -11.71
C ALA A 30 -0.53 8.83 -13.08
N PHE A 31 -0.68 7.83 -13.95
CA PHE A 31 -1.04 8.01 -15.36
C PHE A 31 -2.48 7.60 -15.67
N GLY A 32 -3.16 6.88 -14.78
CA GLY A 32 -4.52 6.41 -15.02
C GLY A 32 -4.62 5.55 -16.28
N ASN A 33 -5.60 5.85 -17.11
CA ASN A 33 -5.83 5.14 -18.38
C ASN A 33 -4.63 5.18 -19.34
N GLU A 34 -3.78 6.20 -19.27
CA GLU A 34 -2.57 6.31 -20.10
C GLU A 34 -1.51 5.24 -19.75
N ALA A 35 -1.63 4.62 -18.57
CA ALA A 35 -0.77 3.51 -18.18
C ALA A 35 -1.12 2.18 -18.86
N LEU A 36 -2.31 2.08 -19.46
CA LEU A 36 -2.87 0.89 -20.09
C LEU A 36 -2.52 0.83 -21.58
N ASP A 37 -2.49 -0.37 -22.11
CA ASP A 37 -2.29 -0.56 -23.56
C ASP A 37 -3.52 -0.13 -24.37
N SER A 38 -3.29 0.33 -25.60
CA SER A 38 -4.35 0.80 -26.49
C SER A 38 -5.45 -0.22 -26.77
N ALA A 39 -5.14 -1.52 -26.66
CA ALA A 39 -6.11 -2.60 -26.82
C ALA A 39 -7.03 -2.75 -25.61
N GLU A 40 -6.50 -2.52 -24.40
CA GLU A 40 -7.25 -2.58 -23.14
C GLU A 40 -8.20 -1.37 -23.03
N LEU A 41 -7.74 -0.18 -23.46
CA LEU A 41 -8.53 1.05 -23.41
C LEU A 41 -9.82 0.99 -24.26
N LYS A 42 -9.78 0.33 -25.43
CA LYS A 42 -10.91 0.30 -26.37
C LYS A 42 -12.19 -0.35 -25.81
N ASN A 43 -12.04 -1.24 -24.84
CA ASN A 43 -13.14 -2.03 -24.27
C ASN A 43 -13.35 -1.75 -22.78
N LEU A 44 -12.77 -0.67 -22.24
CA LEU A 44 -12.84 -0.37 -20.82
C LEU A 44 -14.17 0.29 -20.47
N PRO A 45 -15.04 -0.34 -19.67
CA PRO A 45 -16.27 0.28 -19.20
C PRO A 45 -15.99 1.54 -18.37
N ILE A 46 -16.92 2.49 -18.37
CA ILE A 46 -16.78 3.77 -17.66
C ILE A 46 -16.41 3.57 -16.17
N TYR A 47 -17.01 2.58 -15.52
CA TYR A 47 -16.76 2.30 -14.10
C TYR A 47 -15.37 1.68 -13.82
N LYS A 48 -14.61 1.33 -14.86
CA LYS A 48 -13.22 0.83 -14.76
C LYS A 48 -12.19 1.85 -15.25
N GLN A 49 -12.61 3.07 -15.51
CA GLN A 49 -11.69 4.13 -15.93
C GLN A 49 -10.92 4.67 -14.72
N TYR A 50 -9.65 4.96 -14.94
CA TYR A 50 -8.73 5.51 -13.95
C TYR A 50 -8.32 6.91 -14.38
N GLU A 51 -8.57 7.89 -13.55
CA GLU A 51 -8.30 9.30 -13.88
C GLU A 51 -6.79 9.62 -13.91
N GLY A 52 -5.99 8.91 -13.12
CA GLY A 52 -4.58 9.23 -12.93
C GLY A 52 -4.39 10.48 -12.05
N ASN A 53 -3.21 11.07 -12.12
CA ASN A 53 -2.82 12.26 -11.34
C ASN A 53 -3.03 12.11 -9.82
N GLN A 54 -2.95 10.87 -9.33
CA GLN A 54 -3.04 10.55 -7.90
C GLN A 54 -1.64 10.39 -7.33
N PRO A 55 -1.26 11.22 -6.34
CA PRO A 55 0.06 11.13 -5.73
C PRO A 55 0.18 9.83 -4.93
N SER A 56 1.35 9.21 -5.03
CA SER A 56 1.72 8.03 -4.25
C SER A 56 3.11 8.18 -3.65
N SER A 57 3.38 7.44 -2.58
CA SER A 57 4.70 7.40 -1.96
C SER A 57 5.20 5.96 -1.93
N THR A 58 6.41 5.74 -2.42
CA THR A 58 7.06 4.43 -2.38
C THR A 58 8.16 4.44 -1.33
N LEU A 59 8.10 3.52 -0.39
CA LEU A 59 9.10 3.33 0.65
C LEU A 59 10.00 2.16 0.26
N LEU A 60 11.30 2.43 0.09
CA LEU A 60 12.29 1.40 -0.20
C LEU A 60 13.05 1.06 1.07
N LEU A 61 12.94 -0.18 1.51
CA LEU A 61 13.71 -0.73 2.62
C LEU A 61 14.89 -1.50 2.07
N LYS A 62 16.09 -1.28 2.63
CA LYS A 62 17.28 -2.05 2.25
C LYS A 62 17.10 -3.54 2.56
N GLU A 63 16.43 -3.83 3.66
CA GLU A 63 16.21 -5.17 4.18
C GLU A 63 14.96 -5.17 5.06
N LEU A 64 14.17 -6.22 4.96
CA LEU A 64 13.05 -6.43 5.88
C LEU A 64 13.50 -7.29 7.06
N ASN A 65 13.80 -6.63 8.16
CA ASN A 65 14.15 -7.25 9.42
C ASN A 65 13.34 -6.62 10.57
N PRO A 66 13.40 -7.15 11.81
CA PRO A 66 12.63 -6.61 12.92
C PRO A 66 12.87 -5.13 13.21
N TYR A 67 14.08 -4.65 12.99
CA TYR A 67 14.44 -3.24 13.18
C TYR A 67 13.77 -2.34 12.14
N SER A 68 13.93 -2.67 10.85
CA SER A 68 13.31 -1.90 9.76
C SER A 68 11.79 -1.95 9.80
N LEU A 69 11.22 -3.09 10.21
CA LEU A 69 9.77 -3.20 10.42
C LEU A 69 9.31 -2.30 11.58
N GLY A 70 10.04 -2.30 12.69
CA GLY A 70 9.73 -1.40 13.81
C GLY A 70 9.79 0.08 13.43
N MET A 71 10.81 0.47 12.65
CA MET A 71 10.87 1.84 12.10
C MET A 71 9.68 2.17 11.20
N LEU A 72 9.25 1.23 10.36
CA LEU A 72 8.10 1.43 9.47
C LEU A 72 6.81 1.61 10.27
N ILE A 73 6.58 0.82 11.31
CA ILE A 73 5.42 0.95 12.20
C ILE A 73 5.44 2.33 12.86
N ALA A 74 6.57 2.72 13.46
CA ALA A 74 6.73 4.03 14.11
C ALA A 74 6.49 5.19 13.12
N LEU A 75 6.95 5.07 11.86
CA LEU A 75 6.70 6.05 10.81
C LEU A 75 5.19 6.23 10.57
N TYR A 76 4.43 5.13 10.50
CA TYR A 76 2.99 5.20 10.29
C TYR A 76 2.24 5.75 11.51
N GLU A 77 2.67 5.42 12.73
CA GLU A 77 2.13 6.01 13.96
C GLU A 77 2.33 7.54 13.97
N HIS A 78 3.55 8.00 13.69
CA HIS A 78 3.84 9.43 13.56
C HIS A 78 3.04 10.10 12.45
N LYS A 79 2.87 9.43 11.30
CA LYS A 79 2.06 9.95 10.20
C LYS A 79 0.62 10.19 10.63
N VAL A 80 -0.01 9.22 11.30
CA VAL A 80 -1.38 9.33 11.80
C VAL A 80 -1.49 10.47 12.82
N PHE A 81 -0.53 10.57 13.74
CA PHE A 81 -0.50 11.65 14.72
C PHE A 81 -0.39 13.03 14.06
N VAL A 82 0.56 13.21 13.15
CA VAL A 82 0.77 14.49 12.44
C VAL A 82 -0.49 14.86 11.62
N GLN A 83 -1.10 13.91 10.91
CA GLN A 83 -2.32 14.15 10.16
C GLN A 83 -3.47 14.58 11.09
N SER A 84 -3.59 13.97 12.26
CA SER A 84 -4.61 14.33 13.25
C SER A 84 -4.45 15.77 13.74
N VAL A 85 -3.21 16.21 13.96
CA VAL A 85 -2.92 17.60 14.34
C VAL A 85 -3.30 18.57 13.22
N ILE A 86 -2.94 18.23 11.95
CA ILE A 86 -3.27 19.07 10.79
C ILE A 86 -4.78 19.18 10.60
N TRP A 87 -5.51 18.09 10.80
CA TRP A 87 -6.97 18.04 10.62
C TRP A 87 -7.77 18.41 11.88
N ASN A 88 -7.07 18.66 12.98
CA ASN A 88 -7.66 18.98 14.28
C ASN A 88 -8.68 17.93 14.75
N ILE A 89 -8.28 16.65 14.67
CA ILE A 89 -9.06 15.50 15.12
C ILE A 89 -8.28 14.69 16.16
N ASN A 90 -9.00 13.96 17.01
CA ASN A 90 -8.37 13.08 18.00
C ASN A 90 -7.93 11.75 17.35
N PRO A 91 -6.62 11.43 17.29
CA PRO A 91 -6.13 10.19 16.67
C PRO A 91 -6.36 8.94 17.53
N PHE A 92 -6.71 9.12 18.80
CA PHE A 92 -6.89 8.03 19.77
C PHE A 92 -8.35 7.63 19.96
N ASP A 93 -9.26 8.17 19.14
CA ASP A 93 -10.67 7.90 19.21
C ASP A 93 -11.09 6.82 18.21
N GLN A 94 -11.90 5.87 18.68
CA GLN A 94 -12.33 4.72 17.89
C GLN A 94 -13.85 4.46 18.06
N TRP A 95 -14.67 5.46 17.81
CA TRP A 95 -16.11 5.39 17.99
C TRP A 95 -16.78 4.17 17.38
N GLY A 96 -16.34 3.72 16.19
CA GLY A 96 -16.89 2.54 15.54
C GLY A 96 -16.60 1.25 16.31
N VAL A 97 -15.43 1.14 16.92
CA VAL A 97 -15.07 -0.02 17.75
C VAL A 97 -15.83 -0.02 19.05
N GLU A 98 -16.00 1.14 19.69
CA GLU A 98 -16.78 1.28 20.92
C GLU A 98 -18.25 0.95 20.70
N LYS A 99 -18.83 1.42 19.59
CA LYS A 99 -20.21 1.06 19.20
C LYS A 99 -20.35 -0.43 18.93
N GLY A 100 -19.40 -1.06 18.25
CA GLY A 100 -19.40 -2.50 18.03
C GLY A 100 -19.43 -3.29 19.34
N LYS A 101 -18.64 -2.89 20.34
CA LYS A 101 -18.62 -3.51 21.67
C LYS A 101 -19.93 -3.32 22.46
N GLN A 102 -20.65 -2.23 22.23
CA GLN A 102 -21.94 -1.96 22.90
C GLN A 102 -23.08 -2.78 22.31
N ILE A 103 -22.95 -3.25 21.06
CA ILE A 103 -24.00 -4.01 20.36
C ILE A 103 -23.78 -5.51 20.52
N ALA A 104 -22.55 -5.96 20.74
CA ALA A 104 -22.20 -7.36 20.96
C ALA A 104 -22.57 -7.84 22.36
#